data_749324ff6922f9e5d14ff386f84f7a14
#
_entry.id   749324ff6922f9e5d14ff386f84f7a14
#
_cell.length_a   1.000
_cell.length_b   1.000
_cell.length_c   1.000
_cell.angle_alpha   90.00
_cell.angle_beta   90.00
_cell.angle_gamma   90.00
#
_symmetry.space_group_name_H-M   'P 1'
#
loop_
_entity.id
_entity.type
_entity.pdbx_description
1 polymer ?
#
loop_
_entity_poly.entity_id
_entity_poly.type
_entity_poly.pdbx_seq_one_letter_code
_entity_poly.pdbx_strand_id
1 'polypeptide(L)'
;DWMRRFEADRTLDMMTVSIDSFKDHISRSLGRGKGDHTKYVKRAAELCQTFDVDLKINTVVCRSNLNEDMRESISELDPFRWKVVQMYLVDGMNTNVDNPLHDATDLAITREEFETFIKRHEDVQCLQSEPNERFIRAYLLLNERMRFLSTSEGGKETDSILDVSVADAIEQCDFCSEKFIERDGVYFERRNHNHEYCDGDVAVD
;
A
#
# COMPACT_ATOMS: atom_id res chain seq x y z
N ASP A 1 -7.56 8.76 -24.56
CA ASP A 1 -8.10 8.32 -23.28
C ASP A 1 -7.85 6.83 -23.12
N TRP A 2 -6.79 6.48 -22.35
CA TRP A 2 -6.33 5.11 -22.20
C TRP A 2 -7.33 4.24 -21.41
N MET A 3 -8.10 4.79 -20.48
CA MET A 3 -9.09 4.04 -19.70
C MET A 3 -10.27 3.55 -20.55
N ARG A 4 -10.67 4.25 -21.62
CA ARG A 4 -11.71 3.75 -22.53
C ARG A 4 -11.38 2.43 -23.21
N ARG A 5 -10.08 2.09 -23.33
CA ARG A 5 -9.66 0.82 -23.89
C ARG A 5 -9.92 -0.35 -22.91
N PHE A 6 -9.89 -0.08 -21.60
CA PHE A 6 -10.17 -1.07 -20.58
C PHE A 6 -11.68 -1.25 -20.31
N GLU A 7 -12.50 -0.21 -20.59
CA GLU A 7 -13.96 -0.29 -20.47
C GLU A 7 -14.54 -1.36 -21.41
N ALA A 8 -14.07 -1.38 -22.67
CA ALA A 8 -14.58 -2.33 -23.68
C ALA A 8 -14.29 -3.80 -23.32
N ASP A 9 -13.12 -4.05 -22.70
CA ASP A 9 -12.62 -5.40 -22.42
C ASP A 9 -12.79 -5.79 -20.94
N ARG A 10 -13.28 -4.89 -20.08
CA ARG A 10 -13.39 -5.06 -18.62
C ARG A 10 -12.10 -5.64 -17.98
N THR A 11 -10.94 -5.18 -18.44
CA THR A 11 -9.63 -5.71 -18.04
C THR A 11 -9.03 -5.00 -16.83
N LEU A 12 -9.67 -3.94 -16.32
CA LEU A 12 -9.23 -3.19 -15.16
C LEU A 12 -10.34 -3.19 -14.09
N ASP A 13 -10.14 -3.97 -13.06
CA ASP A 13 -11.09 -4.09 -11.95
C ASP A 13 -10.85 -3.04 -10.87
N MET A 14 -9.59 -2.71 -10.59
CA MET A 14 -9.20 -1.84 -9.50
C MET A 14 -8.02 -0.95 -9.86
N MET A 15 -8.07 0.29 -9.40
CA MET A 15 -6.95 1.22 -9.43
C MET A 15 -6.51 1.57 -8.02
N THR A 16 -5.24 1.36 -7.71
CA THR A 16 -4.65 1.80 -6.45
C THR A 16 -3.90 3.11 -6.65
N VAL A 17 -4.23 4.11 -5.85
CA VAL A 17 -3.58 5.42 -5.86
C VAL A 17 -2.99 5.71 -4.48
N SER A 18 -1.74 6.18 -4.45
CA SER A 18 -1.10 6.57 -3.19
C SER A 18 -1.26 8.07 -2.98
N ILE A 19 -1.74 8.45 -1.78
CA ILE A 19 -1.75 9.84 -1.30
C ILE A 19 -1.42 9.86 0.19
N ASP A 20 -0.32 10.51 0.53
CA ASP A 20 0.15 10.58 1.91
C ASP A 20 -0.32 11.86 2.61
N SER A 21 -0.73 12.87 1.84
CA SER A 21 -1.30 14.12 2.38
C SER A 21 -2.12 14.85 1.30
N PHE A 22 -3.20 15.48 1.71
CA PHE A 22 -3.99 16.39 0.87
C PHE A 22 -3.45 17.83 0.90
N LYS A 23 -2.39 18.08 1.68
CA LYS A 23 -1.68 19.36 1.73
C LYS A 23 -0.50 19.30 0.76
N ASP A 24 -0.56 20.05 -0.33
CA ASP A 24 0.44 20.02 -1.40
C ASP A 24 1.88 20.25 -0.93
N HIS A 25 2.08 21.07 0.11
CA HIS A 25 3.42 21.32 0.65
C HIS A 25 3.98 20.08 1.38
N ILE A 26 3.12 19.31 2.09
CA ILE A 26 3.51 18.04 2.73
C ILE A 26 3.75 16.99 1.66
N SER A 27 2.83 16.84 0.71
CA SER A 27 3.00 15.89 -0.41
C SER A 27 4.32 16.12 -1.14
N ARG A 28 4.68 17.39 -1.38
CA ARG A 28 5.95 17.75 -2.02
C ARG A 28 7.16 17.40 -1.16
N SER A 29 7.12 17.65 0.15
CA SER A 29 8.22 17.29 1.06
C SER A 29 8.44 15.78 1.16
N LEU A 30 7.37 14.98 0.93
CA LEU A 30 7.41 13.52 0.88
C LEU A 30 7.74 12.97 -0.52
N GLY A 31 8.14 13.84 -1.47
CA GLY A 31 8.50 13.43 -2.82
C GLY A 31 7.30 13.12 -3.75
N ARG A 32 6.07 13.45 -3.33
CA ARG A 32 4.86 13.25 -4.13
C ARG A 32 4.59 14.47 -5.03
N GLY A 33 5.02 14.38 -6.28
CA GLY A 33 4.72 15.39 -7.29
C GLY A 33 5.39 16.75 -7.05
N LYS A 34 4.91 17.78 -7.75
CA LYS A 34 5.44 19.16 -7.72
C LYS A 34 4.48 20.16 -7.05
N GLY A 35 3.50 19.69 -6.30
CA GLY A 35 2.46 20.50 -5.66
C GLY A 35 1.12 20.45 -6.40
N ASP A 36 0.88 19.41 -7.18
CA ASP A 36 -0.34 19.17 -7.94
C ASP A 36 -0.85 17.72 -7.78
N HIS A 37 -0.27 16.99 -6.83
CA HIS A 37 -0.57 15.57 -6.60
C HIS A 37 -2.04 15.33 -6.29
N THR A 38 -2.61 16.13 -5.39
CA THR A 38 -4.03 16.05 -4.99
C THR A 38 -4.96 16.20 -6.20
N LYS A 39 -4.63 17.07 -7.14
CA LYS A 39 -5.40 17.25 -8.39
C LYS A 39 -5.43 15.97 -9.24
N TYR A 40 -4.30 15.29 -9.36
CA TYR A 40 -4.22 14.04 -10.13
C TYR A 40 -4.96 12.90 -9.43
N VAL A 41 -4.91 12.84 -8.10
CA VAL A 41 -5.68 11.87 -7.31
C VAL A 41 -7.18 12.07 -7.48
N LYS A 42 -7.69 13.32 -7.38
CA LYS A 42 -9.10 13.65 -7.65
C LYS A 42 -9.49 13.25 -9.07
N ARG A 43 -8.65 13.52 -10.06
CA ARG A 43 -8.91 13.12 -11.45
C ARG A 43 -8.94 11.60 -11.63
N ALA A 44 -8.07 10.86 -10.94
CA ALA A 44 -8.10 9.39 -10.94
C ALA A 44 -9.41 8.85 -10.34
N ALA A 45 -9.87 9.43 -9.22
CA ALA A 45 -11.15 9.06 -8.61
C ALA A 45 -12.34 9.30 -9.55
N GLU A 46 -12.42 10.47 -10.20
CA GLU A 46 -13.45 10.77 -11.21
C GLU A 46 -13.45 9.75 -12.37
N LEU A 47 -12.27 9.33 -12.81
CA LEU A 47 -12.15 8.33 -13.88
C LEU A 47 -12.58 6.95 -13.38
N CYS A 48 -12.22 6.55 -12.17
CA CYS A 48 -12.67 5.30 -11.57
C CYS A 48 -14.19 5.24 -11.48
N GLN A 49 -14.84 6.32 -11.02
CA GLN A 49 -16.30 6.42 -10.98
C GLN A 49 -16.92 6.35 -12.38
N THR A 50 -16.31 7.05 -13.37
CA THR A 50 -16.82 7.09 -14.75
C THR A 50 -16.78 5.73 -15.44
N PHE A 51 -15.76 4.92 -15.14
CA PHE A 51 -15.50 3.65 -15.83
C PHE A 51 -15.80 2.41 -14.96
N ASP A 52 -16.48 2.59 -13.83
CA ASP A 52 -16.86 1.51 -12.91
C ASP A 52 -15.64 0.67 -12.46
N VAL A 53 -14.55 1.35 -12.11
CA VAL A 53 -13.31 0.78 -11.61
C VAL A 53 -13.21 1.05 -10.12
N ASP A 54 -12.93 0.02 -9.31
CA ASP A 54 -12.75 0.19 -7.88
C ASP A 54 -11.53 1.05 -7.55
N LEU A 55 -11.74 2.12 -6.77
CA LEU A 55 -10.66 2.98 -6.30
C LEU A 55 -10.17 2.52 -4.92
N LYS A 56 -8.89 2.17 -4.83
CA LYS A 56 -8.21 1.95 -3.57
C LYS A 56 -7.21 3.07 -3.30
N ILE A 57 -7.24 3.63 -2.11
CA ILE A 57 -6.29 4.64 -1.65
C ILE A 57 -5.29 4.00 -0.68
N ASN A 58 -4.00 4.28 -0.86
CA ASN A 58 -2.96 3.93 0.10
C ASN A 58 -2.37 5.22 0.69
N THR A 59 -2.23 5.27 2.01
CA THR A 59 -1.60 6.35 2.77
C THR A 59 -0.56 5.78 3.71
N VAL A 60 0.68 6.26 3.62
CA VAL A 60 1.71 5.99 4.63
C VAL A 60 1.69 7.11 5.65
N VAL A 61 1.41 6.77 6.91
CA VAL A 61 1.43 7.72 8.02
C VAL A 61 2.83 7.82 8.57
N CYS A 62 3.35 9.04 8.57
CA CYS A 62 4.69 9.39 9.04
C CYS A 62 4.65 10.69 9.86
N ARG A 63 5.78 11.15 10.35
CA ARG A 63 5.89 12.37 11.15
C ARG A 63 5.29 13.61 10.48
N SER A 64 5.38 13.72 9.17
CA SER A 64 4.94 14.90 8.42
C SER A 64 3.41 15.03 8.30
N ASN A 65 2.68 13.91 8.26
CA ASN A 65 1.22 13.91 8.06
C ASN A 65 0.42 13.40 9.26
N LEU A 66 1.09 12.99 10.34
CA LEU A 66 0.50 12.40 11.55
C LEU A 66 -0.69 13.18 12.12
N ASN A 67 -0.65 14.51 12.04
CA ASN A 67 -1.68 15.38 12.60
C ASN A 67 -2.74 15.83 11.59
N GLU A 68 -2.69 15.32 10.36
CA GLU A 68 -3.66 15.65 9.33
C GLU A 68 -4.99 14.92 9.57
N ASP A 69 -6.10 15.65 9.42
CA ASP A 69 -7.44 15.08 9.33
C ASP A 69 -7.79 14.92 7.85
N MET A 70 -7.96 13.68 7.41
CA MET A 70 -8.18 13.34 6.01
C MET A 70 -9.62 12.91 5.71
N ARG A 71 -10.51 12.90 6.73
CA ARG A 71 -11.87 12.33 6.63
C ARG A 71 -12.68 12.92 5.48
N GLU A 72 -12.74 14.24 5.41
CA GLU A 72 -13.50 14.95 4.36
C GLU A 72 -12.95 14.62 2.97
N SER A 73 -11.63 14.71 2.80
CA SER A 73 -10.98 14.46 1.51
C SER A 73 -11.10 13.00 1.05
N ILE A 74 -11.03 12.04 1.98
CA ILE A 74 -11.25 10.62 1.65
C ILE A 74 -12.72 10.38 1.29
N SER A 75 -13.66 10.99 2.02
CA SER A 75 -15.09 10.91 1.69
C SER A 75 -15.40 11.46 0.30
N GLU A 76 -14.77 12.57 -0.11
CA GLU A 76 -14.92 13.13 -1.45
C GLU A 76 -14.41 12.20 -2.56
N LEU A 77 -13.35 11.43 -2.29
CA LEU A 77 -12.79 10.47 -3.26
C LEU A 77 -13.62 9.18 -3.36
N ASP A 78 -14.42 8.88 -2.35
CA ASP A 78 -15.27 7.68 -2.22
C ASP A 78 -14.55 6.36 -2.60
N PRO A 79 -13.39 6.03 -2.00
CA PRO A 79 -12.71 4.79 -2.32
C PRO A 79 -13.45 3.58 -1.72
N PHE A 80 -13.43 2.44 -2.41
CA PHE A 80 -13.94 1.21 -1.80
C PHE A 80 -13.06 0.75 -0.61
N ARG A 81 -11.77 1.17 -0.59
CA ARG A 81 -10.81 0.85 0.48
C ARG A 81 -9.81 1.99 0.65
N TRP A 82 -9.63 2.43 1.88
CA TRP A 82 -8.54 3.31 2.28
C TRP A 82 -7.57 2.56 3.18
N LYS A 83 -6.46 2.11 2.60
CA LYS A 83 -5.40 1.42 3.33
C LYS A 83 -4.45 2.43 3.95
N VAL A 84 -4.36 2.40 5.27
CA VAL A 84 -3.50 3.28 6.08
C VAL A 84 -2.40 2.45 6.71
N VAL A 85 -1.16 2.74 6.31
CA VAL A 85 0.04 1.98 6.67
C VAL A 85 0.91 2.83 7.60
N GLN A 86 1.38 2.26 8.69
CA GLN A 86 2.39 2.89 9.53
C GLN A 86 3.72 2.93 8.78
N MET A 87 4.42 4.08 8.81
CA MET A 87 5.77 4.20 8.26
C MET A 87 6.68 3.13 8.84
N TYR A 88 7.27 2.31 7.96
CA TYR A 88 8.17 1.23 8.33
C TYR A 88 9.59 1.52 7.85
N LEU A 89 10.56 1.33 8.74
CA LEU A 89 11.98 1.44 8.43
C LEU A 89 12.52 0.06 8.05
N VAL A 90 13.02 -0.08 6.84
CA VAL A 90 13.68 -1.28 6.33
C VAL A 90 15.16 -1.00 6.25
N ASP A 91 15.95 -1.75 7.02
CA ASP A 91 17.39 -1.59 7.05
C ASP A 91 18.02 -1.75 5.66
N GLY A 92 18.92 -0.83 5.32
CA GLY A 92 19.56 -0.79 3.99
C GLY A 92 18.68 -0.29 2.82
N MET A 93 17.39 0.00 3.05
CA MET A 93 16.50 0.58 2.03
C MET A 93 16.21 2.06 2.28
N ASN A 94 15.71 2.38 3.47
CA ASN A 94 15.32 3.74 3.86
C ASN A 94 15.92 4.19 5.20
N THR A 95 16.91 3.47 5.68
CA THR A 95 17.78 3.81 6.83
C THR A 95 19.22 3.77 6.38
N ASN A 96 19.64 4.66 5.50
CA ASN A 96 21.01 4.67 5.02
C ASN A 96 21.71 5.96 5.44
N VAL A 97 22.57 5.85 6.44
CA VAL A 97 23.39 6.98 6.97
C VAL A 97 24.34 7.55 5.91
N ASP A 98 24.73 6.76 4.91
CA ASP A 98 25.65 7.17 3.85
C ASP A 98 24.94 7.87 2.67
N ASN A 99 23.61 7.79 2.60
CA ASN A 99 22.82 8.44 1.56
C ASN A 99 21.60 9.20 2.14
N PRO A 100 21.77 10.49 2.51
CA PRO A 100 20.72 11.27 3.18
C PRO A 100 19.43 11.46 2.35
N LEU A 101 19.47 11.22 1.02
CA LEU A 101 18.28 11.31 0.19
C LEU A 101 17.31 10.13 0.41
N HIS A 102 17.79 9.04 0.99
CA HIS A 102 17.01 7.84 1.24
C HIS A 102 16.78 7.55 2.73
N ASP A 103 17.36 8.36 3.63
CA ASP A 103 17.16 8.21 5.06
C ASP A 103 15.78 8.75 5.47
N ALA A 104 14.92 7.84 5.92
CA ALA A 104 13.58 8.14 6.38
C ALA A 104 13.44 8.05 7.91
N THR A 105 14.53 7.95 8.64
CA THR A 105 14.55 7.78 10.10
C THR A 105 13.75 8.88 10.82
N ASP A 106 13.91 10.13 10.39
CA ASP A 106 13.20 11.28 10.97
C ASP A 106 11.69 11.29 10.67
N LEU A 107 11.24 10.47 9.73
CA LEU A 107 9.83 10.31 9.38
C LEU A 107 9.13 9.22 10.18
N ALA A 108 9.86 8.40 10.92
CA ALA A 108 9.30 7.32 11.70
C ALA A 108 8.36 7.83 12.81
N ILE A 109 7.35 7.04 13.11
CA ILE A 109 6.36 7.28 14.16
C ILE A 109 6.22 6.05 15.04
N THR A 110 5.82 6.25 16.30
CA THR A 110 5.56 5.14 17.21
C THR A 110 4.23 4.45 16.90
N ARG A 111 4.01 3.30 17.51
CA ARG A 111 2.74 2.58 17.42
C ARG A 111 1.59 3.41 18.00
N GLU A 112 1.79 4.05 19.14
CA GLU A 112 0.79 4.88 19.82
C GLU A 112 0.41 6.12 18.99
N GLU A 113 1.40 6.71 18.33
CA GLU A 113 1.16 7.83 17.39
C GLU A 113 0.32 7.37 16.21
N PHE A 114 0.63 6.21 15.64
CA PHE A 114 -0.15 5.60 14.56
C PHE A 114 -1.59 5.31 15.00
N GLU A 115 -1.78 4.69 16.17
CA GLU A 115 -3.10 4.41 16.72
C GLU A 115 -3.92 5.68 16.96
N THR A 116 -3.27 6.77 17.36
CA THR A 116 -3.91 8.08 17.51
C THR A 116 -4.41 8.60 16.16
N PHE A 117 -3.64 8.42 15.09
CA PHE A 117 -4.09 8.75 13.74
C PHE A 117 -5.30 7.88 13.33
N ILE A 118 -5.23 6.58 13.52
CA ILE A 118 -6.32 5.64 13.19
C ILE A 118 -7.60 6.01 13.97
N LYS A 119 -7.49 6.27 15.26
CA LYS A 119 -8.63 6.67 16.12
C LYS A 119 -9.29 7.97 15.63
N ARG A 120 -8.53 8.93 15.11
CA ARG A 120 -9.08 10.17 14.53
C ARG A 120 -9.97 9.89 13.31
N HIS A 121 -9.72 8.80 12.61
CA HIS A 121 -10.39 8.43 11.36
C HIS A 121 -11.28 7.18 11.49
N GLU A 122 -11.58 6.72 12.71
CA GLU A 122 -12.32 5.48 12.97
C GLU A 122 -13.76 5.46 12.42
N ASP A 123 -14.31 6.64 12.15
CA ASP A 123 -15.62 6.84 11.52
C ASP A 123 -15.61 6.64 9.99
N VAL A 124 -14.44 6.54 9.36
CA VAL A 124 -14.31 6.27 7.92
C VAL A 124 -14.44 4.76 7.65
N GLN A 125 -15.60 4.34 7.15
CA GLN A 125 -15.94 2.91 7.00
C GLN A 125 -14.98 2.13 6.11
N CYS A 126 -14.41 2.76 5.07
CA CYS A 126 -13.50 2.10 4.14
C CYS A 126 -12.05 2.04 4.67
N LEU A 127 -11.77 2.54 5.89
CA LEU A 127 -10.44 2.53 6.49
C LEU A 127 -10.00 1.13 6.85
N GLN A 128 -8.80 0.76 6.40
CA GLN A 128 -8.10 -0.45 6.78
C GLN A 128 -6.71 -0.10 7.31
N SER A 129 -6.47 -0.31 8.60
CA SER A 129 -5.17 0.00 9.23
C SER A 129 -4.18 -1.15 9.06
N GLU A 130 -2.95 -0.81 8.72
CA GLU A 130 -1.83 -1.76 8.67
C GLU A 130 -0.64 -1.22 9.50
N PRO A 131 -0.58 -1.55 10.78
CA PRO A 131 0.58 -1.26 11.61
C PRO A 131 1.78 -2.14 11.26
N ASN A 132 2.97 -1.75 11.73
CA ASN A 132 4.23 -2.43 11.37
C ASN A 132 4.23 -3.93 11.69
N GLU A 133 3.57 -4.37 12.74
CA GLU A 133 3.49 -5.81 13.10
C GLU A 133 2.76 -6.65 12.05
N ARG A 134 1.81 -6.02 11.32
CA ARG A 134 1.12 -6.67 10.19
C ARG A 134 1.95 -6.67 8.90
N PHE A 135 2.97 -5.80 8.83
CA PHE A 135 3.88 -5.75 7.69
C PHE A 135 4.96 -6.85 7.78
N ILE A 136 5.49 -7.07 8.99
CA ILE A 136 6.60 -7.99 9.22
C ILE A 136 6.22 -9.42 8.82
N ARG A 137 7.02 -10.00 7.91
CA ARG A 137 6.87 -11.37 7.37
C ARG A 137 5.62 -11.59 6.50
N ALA A 138 4.86 -10.53 6.19
CA ALA A 138 3.63 -10.62 5.43
C ALA A 138 3.77 -10.12 3.98
N TYR A 139 4.98 -9.77 3.56
CA TYR A 139 5.28 -9.28 2.21
C TYR A 139 6.47 -10.01 1.61
N LEU A 140 6.37 -10.29 0.32
CA LEU A 140 7.49 -10.66 -0.52
C LEU A 140 7.97 -9.39 -1.24
N LEU A 141 9.09 -8.84 -0.82
CA LEU A 141 9.71 -7.67 -1.42
C LEU A 141 10.90 -8.09 -2.26
N LEU A 142 10.81 -7.89 -3.56
CA LEU A 142 11.90 -8.19 -4.50
C LEU A 142 12.67 -6.90 -4.81
N ASN A 143 13.99 -6.92 -4.63
CA ASN A 143 14.85 -5.80 -4.96
C ASN A 143 15.31 -5.82 -6.44
N GLU A 144 16.07 -4.80 -6.86
CA GLU A 144 16.62 -4.65 -8.21
C GLU A 144 17.65 -5.74 -8.58
N ARG A 145 18.18 -6.48 -7.59
CA ARG A 145 19.08 -7.64 -7.78
C ARG A 145 18.34 -8.96 -7.85
N MET A 146 17.00 -8.91 -7.96
CA MET A 146 16.14 -10.09 -7.99
C MET A 146 16.30 -11.00 -6.76
N ARG A 147 16.45 -10.37 -5.57
CA ARG A 147 16.55 -11.04 -4.26
C ARG A 147 15.36 -10.63 -3.40
N PHE A 148 14.78 -11.57 -2.68
CA PHE A 148 13.79 -11.22 -1.67
C PHE A 148 14.46 -10.58 -0.45
N LEU A 149 13.82 -9.55 0.09
CA LEU A 149 14.22 -8.85 1.29
C LEU A 149 13.45 -9.41 2.48
N SER A 150 14.16 -9.72 3.55
CA SER A 150 13.50 -9.99 4.83
C SER A 150 12.88 -8.70 5.38
N THR A 151 11.68 -8.82 5.91
CA THR A 151 11.00 -7.72 6.61
C THR A 151 11.15 -7.82 8.12
N SER A 152 11.86 -8.82 8.64
CA SER A 152 12.24 -8.94 10.05
C SER A 152 13.48 -8.13 10.36
N GLU A 153 13.60 -7.68 11.61
CA GLU A 153 14.79 -6.99 12.11
C GLU A 153 16.05 -7.87 11.95
N GLY A 154 17.11 -7.32 11.36
CA GLY A 154 18.35 -8.04 11.08
C GLY A 154 18.23 -9.12 10.01
N GLY A 155 17.13 -9.19 9.28
CA GLY A 155 16.92 -10.14 8.20
C GLY A 155 17.85 -9.89 7.00
N LYS A 156 18.20 -10.98 6.30
CA LYS A 156 19.12 -10.95 5.16
C LYS A 156 18.36 -11.03 3.84
N GLU A 157 19.01 -10.59 2.77
CA GLU A 157 18.56 -10.87 1.41
C GLU A 157 18.73 -12.37 1.09
N THR A 158 17.83 -12.89 0.24
CA THR A 158 17.94 -14.26 -0.29
C THR A 158 18.96 -14.33 -1.43
N ASP A 159 19.21 -15.53 -1.95
CA ASP A 159 19.81 -15.69 -3.26
C ASP A 159 18.90 -15.08 -4.34
N SER A 160 19.49 -14.76 -5.50
CA SER A 160 18.72 -14.21 -6.62
C SER A 160 17.84 -15.30 -7.23
N ILE A 161 16.57 -14.96 -7.53
CA ILE A 161 15.66 -15.84 -8.28
C ILE A 161 16.13 -16.13 -9.72
N LEU A 162 17.23 -15.48 -10.16
CA LEU A 162 17.90 -15.79 -11.42
C LEU A 162 18.95 -16.91 -11.26
N ASP A 163 19.40 -17.15 -10.03
CA ASP A 163 20.42 -18.16 -9.70
C ASP A 163 19.81 -19.41 -9.07
N VAL A 164 18.68 -19.24 -8.33
CA VAL A 164 17.92 -20.32 -7.69
C VAL A 164 16.46 -20.26 -8.13
N SER A 165 15.67 -21.31 -7.84
CA SER A 165 14.23 -21.24 -8.12
C SER A 165 13.52 -20.21 -7.23
N VAL A 166 12.37 -19.70 -7.67
CA VAL A 166 11.52 -18.79 -6.85
C VAL A 166 11.12 -19.47 -5.54
N ALA A 167 10.81 -20.78 -5.58
CA ALA A 167 10.45 -21.56 -4.40
C ALA A 167 11.61 -21.62 -3.38
N ASP A 168 12.82 -21.96 -3.86
CA ASP A 168 14.01 -22.01 -2.99
C ASP A 168 14.34 -20.61 -2.39
N ALA A 169 14.15 -19.55 -3.17
CA ALA A 169 14.35 -18.19 -2.67
C ALA A 169 13.29 -17.80 -1.61
N ILE A 170 12.03 -18.23 -1.78
CA ILE A 170 10.98 -17.99 -0.77
C ILE A 170 11.28 -18.76 0.51
N GLU A 171 11.80 -19.99 0.43
CA GLU A 171 12.21 -20.76 1.61
C GLU A 171 13.36 -20.09 2.40
N GLN A 172 14.23 -19.35 1.73
CA GLN A 172 15.28 -18.55 2.36
C GLN A 172 14.76 -17.26 2.99
N CYS A 173 13.56 -16.82 2.56
CA CYS A 173 12.91 -15.62 3.06
C CYS A 173 12.15 -15.92 4.35
N ASP A 174 11.96 -14.93 5.19
CA ASP A 174 11.15 -15.03 6.41
C ASP A 174 9.64 -14.85 6.17
N PHE A 175 9.19 -14.95 4.93
CA PHE A 175 7.78 -14.81 4.55
C PHE A 175 6.91 -15.86 5.26
N CYS A 176 5.72 -15.42 5.69
CA CYS A 176 4.75 -16.26 6.39
C CYS A 176 3.38 -16.11 5.70
N SER A 177 2.91 -17.17 5.06
CA SER A 177 1.64 -17.19 4.32
C SER A 177 0.44 -16.91 5.21
N GLU A 178 0.45 -17.39 6.45
CA GLU A 178 -0.62 -17.12 7.42
C GLU A 178 -0.73 -15.62 7.71
N LYS A 179 0.40 -14.93 7.94
CA LYS A 179 0.42 -13.48 8.14
C LYS A 179 -0.02 -12.72 6.89
N PHE A 180 0.32 -13.20 5.71
CA PHE A 180 -0.16 -12.63 4.46
C PHE A 180 -1.69 -12.71 4.36
N ILE A 181 -2.30 -13.84 4.72
CA ILE A 181 -3.76 -14.02 4.74
C ILE A 181 -4.40 -13.14 5.83
N GLU A 182 -3.86 -13.17 7.05
CA GLU A 182 -4.37 -12.39 8.20
C GLU A 182 -4.39 -10.86 7.95
N ARG A 183 -3.50 -10.34 7.10
CA ARG A 183 -3.48 -8.93 6.73
C ARG A 183 -4.38 -8.57 5.55
N ASP A 184 -5.27 -9.45 5.13
CA ASP A 184 -6.09 -9.33 3.92
C ASP A 184 -5.26 -9.29 2.61
N GLY A 185 -4.22 -10.13 2.54
CA GLY A 185 -3.40 -10.28 1.34
C GLY A 185 -4.15 -10.92 0.17
N VAL A 186 -5.29 -11.54 0.43
CA VAL A 186 -6.18 -12.11 -0.57
C VAL A 186 -7.41 -11.22 -0.70
N TYR A 187 -7.71 -10.77 -1.92
CA TYR A 187 -8.83 -9.89 -2.20
C TYR A 187 -10.02 -10.72 -2.68
N PHE A 188 -11.01 -10.93 -1.81
CA PHE A 188 -12.27 -11.61 -2.17
C PHE A 188 -13.47 -10.67 -2.26
N GLU A 189 -13.35 -9.41 -1.82
CA GLU A 189 -14.47 -8.49 -1.79
C GLU A 189 -14.33 -7.42 -2.88
N ARG A 190 -15.13 -7.53 -3.91
CA ARG A 190 -15.48 -6.40 -4.78
C ARG A 190 -16.75 -5.74 -4.24
N ARG A 191 -16.93 -4.43 -4.45
CA ARG A 191 -18.26 -3.84 -4.38
C ARG A 191 -19.17 -4.72 -5.27
N ASN A 192 -20.30 -5.14 -4.74
CA ASN A 192 -21.29 -5.97 -5.45
C ASN A 192 -21.80 -5.22 -6.70
N HIS A 193 -21.01 -5.20 -7.75
CA HIS A 193 -21.51 -4.98 -9.08
C HIS A 193 -22.01 -6.34 -9.56
N ASN A 194 -23.33 -6.55 -9.57
CA ASN A 194 -24.09 -7.72 -10.02
C ASN A 194 -23.37 -8.69 -10.99
N HIS A 195 -22.30 -9.31 -10.55
CA HIS A 195 -21.63 -10.39 -11.26
C HIS A 195 -21.42 -11.56 -10.32
N GLU A 196 -22.15 -12.63 -10.57
CA GLU A 196 -21.91 -13.95 -10.01
C GLU A 196 -20.45 -14.33 -10.28
N TYR A 197 -19.64 -14.42 -9.23
CA TYR A 197 -18.35 -15.07 -9.30
C TYR A 197 -18.58 -16.57 -9.30
N CYS A 198 -18.04 -17.23 -10.32
CA CYS A 198 -17.80 -18.67 -10.26
C CYS A 198 -16.82 -18.92 -9.10
N ASP A 199 -17.27 -19.65 -8.09
CA ASP A 199 -16.42 -20.24 -7.07
C ASP A 199 -15.38 -21.14 -7.80
N GLY A 200 -14.19 -20.58 -8.01
CA GLY A 200 -13.05 -21.34 -8.47
C GLY A 200 -12.29 -21.82 -7.24
N ASP A 201 -12.50 -23.08 -6.89
CA ASP A 201 -11.69 -23.79 -5.90
C ASP A 201 -10.21 -23.57 -6.20
N VAL A 202 -9.54 -22.75 -5.40
CA VAL A 202 -8.09 -22.77 -5.35
C VAL A 202 -7.71 -23.94 -4.45
N ALA A 203 -7.55 -25.11 -5.07
CA ALA A 203 -6.88 -26.23 -4.44
C ALA A 203 -5.44 -25.78 -4.14
N VAL A 204 -5.09 -25.68 -2.89
CA VAL A 204 -3.72 -25.56 -2.41
C VAL A 204 -3.25 -27.00 -2.20
N ASP A 205 -2.52 -27.55 -3.18
CA ASP A 205 -1.69 -28.74 -3.00
C ASP A 205 -0.31 -28.35 -2.46
#